data_a1a0a22bfdc99294f8aac61ba9d375fe
#
_entry.id   a1a0a22bfdc99294f8aac61ba9d375fe
#
_cell.length_a   1.000
_cell.length_b   1.000
_cell.length_c   1.000
_cell.angle_alpha   90.00
_cell.angle_beta   90.00
_cell.angle_gamma   90.00
#
_symmetry.space_group_name_H-M   'P 1'
#
loop_
_entity.id
_entity.type
_entity.pdbx_description
1 polymer ?
#
loop_
_entity_poly.entity_id
_entity_poly.type
_entity_poly.pdbx_seq_one_letter_code
_entity_poly.pdbx_strand_id
1 'polypeptide(L)'
;MTSLSELEAIKTHQADSIITTYPSGDFTYVTSTSTILTKRYSYDEVNKQLSRSETIFPVSGIFARQNDIPLDGLFRDMSLITQHNAFIQGVAKEHEQVGICVKGDTKDGCIARTKDNFKYPDNAFILFDHDSSDRGYTVSNVDEFISILELIDPQLQTCAYTSKSSASSGIRLDSEILKSNKNFHLYMAIPGEQLKSYAEILFKQCILNDLGHVFISKNGRKYIRTIFDAAVHSPERLDFIAPAIVEY
;
A
#
# COMPACT_ATOMS: atom_id res chain seq x y z
N MET A 1 -4.57 32.09 6.34
CA MET A 1 -3.70 31.87 7.49
C MET A 1 -4.59 31.39 8.61
N THR A 2 -4.49 30.13 8.98
CA THR A 2 -5.22 29.53 10.09
C THR A 2 -4.62 30.10 11.38
N SER A 3 -5.45 30.57 12.32
CA SER A 3 -4.96 31.17 13.56
C SER A 3 -4.35 30.11 14.50
N LEU A 4 -3.40 30.53 15.34
CA LEU A 4 -2.82 29.65 16.38
C LEU A 4 -3.88 28.99 17.26
N SER A 5 -5.02 29.67 17.52
CA SER A 5 -6.14 29.14 18.29
C SER A 5 -6.91 28.04 17.57
N GLU A 6 -6.99 28.07 16.23
CA GLU A 6 -7.59 26.98 15.44
C GLU A 6 -6.68 25.76 15.38
N LEU A 7 -5.35 25.96 15.37
CA LEU A 7 -4.37 24.88 15.48
C LEU A 7 -4.37 24.21 16.85
N GLU A 8 -4.56 24.99 17.93
CA GLU A 8 -4.71 24.45 19.29
C GLU A 8 -6.05 23.73 19.49
N ALA A 9 -7.13 24.21 18.88
CA ALA A 9 -8.44 23.53 18.89
C ALA A 9 -8.40 22.20 18.13
N ILE A 10 -7.64 22.12 17.05
CA ILE A 10 -7.41 20.87 16.31
C ILE A 10 -6.58 19.89 17.16
N LYS A 11 -5.58 20.37 17.91
CA LYS A 11 -4.79 19.54 18.83
C LYS A 11 -5.60 18.99 20.01
N THR A 12 -6.55 19.75 20.53
CA THR A 12 -7.39 19.32 21.67
C THR A 12 -8.49 18.33 21.27
N HIS A 13 -8.94 18.32 20.01
CA HIS A 13 -9.89 17.30 19.54
C HIS A 13 -9.24 15.95 19.16
N GLN A 14 -7.91 15.86 19.15
CA GLN A 14 -7.17 14.63 18.85
C GLN A 14 -7.03 13.67 20.04
N ALA A 15 -7.42 14.06 21.24
CA ALA A 15 -7.15 13.27 22.46
C ALA A 15 -8.01 12.01 22.62
N ASP A 16 -9.07 11.81 21.83
CA ASP A 16 -10.05 10.75 22.06
C ASP A 16 -10.08 9.61 21.03
N SER A 17 -9.26 9.63 20.00
CA SER A 17 -9.20 8.50 19.05
C SER A 17 -7.99 7.61 19.35
N ILE A 18 -8.12 6.77 20.36
CA ILE A 18 -7.12 5.71 20.64
C ILE A 18 -7.19 4.71 19.49
N ILE A 19 -6.12 4.66 18.68
CA ILE A 19 -5.94 3.57 17.73
C ILE A 19 -5.47 2.37 18.52
N THR A 20 -6.31 1.36 18.54
CA THR A 20 -5.91 0.05 19.02
C THR A 20 -5.17 -0.64 17.89
N THR A 21 -3.89 -0.94 18.08
CA THR A 21 -3.19 -1.83 17.16
C THR A 21 -3.33 -3.26 17.62
N TYR A 22 -3.36 -4.17 16.64
CA TYR A 22 -3.44 -5.59 16.86
C TYR A 22 -2.10 -6.27 16.51
N PRO A 23 -1.76 -7.39 17.14
CA PRO A 23 -0.56 -8.15 16.79
C PRO A 23 -0.72 -8.90 15.47
N SER A 24 -1.95 -9.03 14.96
CA SER A 24 -2.32 -9.79 13.76
C SER A 24 -3.44 -9.12 13.00
N GLY A 25 -3.63 -9.52 11.76
CA GLY A 25 -4.72 -9.03 10.91
C GLY A 25 -5.08 -10.02 9.81
N ASP A 26 -6.17 -9.73 9.12
CA ASP A 26 -6.66 -10.51 7.99
C ASP A 26 -6.37 -9.77 6.67
N PHE A 27 -6.19 -10.52 5.61
CA PHE A 27 -6.06 -10.00 4.25
C PHE A 27 -6.46 -11.06 3.22
N THR A 28 -6.50 -10.70 1.94
CA THR A 28 -6.69 -11.66 0.86
C THR A 28 -5.37 -11.93 0.15
N TYR A 29 -5.00 -13.20 0.09
CA TYR A 29 -3.94 -13.69 -0.78
C TYR A 29 -4.50 -13.96 -2.17
N VAL A 30 -3.84 -13.41 -3.18
CA VAL A 30 -4.23 -13.52 -4.58
C VAL A 30 -3.26 -14.44 -5.28
N THR A 31 -3.78 -15.48 -5.92
CA THR A 31 -3.00 -16.36 -6.81
C THR A 31 -3.59 -16.26 -8.21
N SER A 32 -2.83 -15.74 -9.16
CA SER A 32 -3.22 -15.68 -10.57
C SER A 32 -2.75 -16.92 -11.30
N THR A 33 -3.62 -17.51 -12.14
CA THR A 33 -3.28 -18.65 -12.99
C THR A 33 -2.89 -18.26 -14.43
N SER A 34 -3.12 -17.01 -14.81
CA SER A 34 -2.93 -16.57 -16.21
C SER A 34 -2.01 -15.38 -16.37
N THR A 35 -1.87 -14.55 -15.34
CA THR A 35 -1.13 -13.29 -15.43
C THR A 35 -0.11 -13.17 -14.30
N ILE A 36 1.00 -12.53 -14.59
CA ILE A 36 2.02 -12.21 -13.61
C ILE A 36 1.57 -10.98 -12.83
N LEU A 37 1.51 -11.10 -11.50
CA LEU A 37 1.07 -10.05 -10.56
C LEU A 37 2.28 -9.32 -9.97
N THR A 38 3.10 -8.71 -10.82
CA THR A 38 4.16 -7.81 -10.37
C THR A 38 4.34 -6.64 -11.34
N LYS A 39 5.11 -5.65 -10.92
CA LYS A 39 5.44 -4.49 -11.77
C LYS A 39 6.40 -4.95 -12.86
N ARG A 40 6.15 -4.53 -14.12
CA ARG A 40 7.06 -4.75 -15.26
C ARG A 40 7.69 -3.44 -15.68
N TYR A 41 8.95 -3.52 -16.05
CA TYR A 41 9.72 -2.42 -16.59
C TYR A 41 10.41 -2.88 -17.89
N SER A 42 10.52 -1.98 -18.84
CA SER A 42 11.42 -2.13 -19.99
C SER A 42 12.60 -1.19 -19.82
N TYR A 43 13.79 -1.67 -20.10
CA TYR A 43 15.00 -0.89 -20.09
C TYR A 43 15.47 -0.63 -21.52
N ASP A 44 15.62 0.65 -21.86
CA ASP A 44 16.19 1.08 -23.14
C ASP A 44 17.68 1.25 -22.98
N GLU A 45 18.46 0.32 -23.52
CA GLU A 45 19.93 0.32 -23.43
C GLU A 45 20.56 1.52 -24.15
N VAL A 46 19.93 2.03 -25.22
CA VAL A 46 20.46 3.16 -26.00
C VAL A 46 20.30 4.46 -25.23
N ASN A 47 19.11 4.69 -24.68
CA ASN A 47 18.79 5.91 -23.94
C ASN A 47 19.06 5.79 -22.43
N LYS A 48 19.46 4.61 -21.96
CA LYS A 48 19.66 4.28 -20.53
C LYS A 48 18.45 4.65 -19.68
N GLN A 49 17.26 4.37 -20.19
CA GLN A 49 16.02 4.77 -19.54
C GLN A 49 15.19 3.56 -19.14
N LEU A 50 14.80 3.52 -17.84
CA LEU A 50 13.85 2.56 -17.31
C LEU A 50 12.44 3.14 -17.43
N SER A 51 11.56 2.44 -18.14
CA SER A 51 10.14 2.81 -18.28
C SER A 51 9.25 1.72 -17.69
N ARG A 52 8.16 2.14 -17.01
CA ARG A 52 7.17 1.19 -16.49
C ARG A 52 6.25 0.74 -17.61
N SER A 53 6.17 -0.57 -17.79
CA SER A 53 5.18 -1.21 -18.64
C SER A 53 3.78 -1.18 -18.01
N GLU A 54 2.77 -1.65 -18.71
CA GLU A 54 1.37 -1.63 -18.28
C GLU A 54 1.13 -2.24 -16.90
N THR A 55 0.08 -1.75 -16.23
CA THR A 55 -0.40 -2.34 -14.97
C THR A 55 -1.20 -3.61 -15.29
N ILE A 56 -0.77 -4.73 -14.73
CA ILE A 56 -1.40 -6.03 -14.94
C ILE A 56 -2.41 -6.28 -13.83
N PHE A 57 -3.57 -6.84 -14.19
CA PHE A 57 -4.62 -7.26 -13.28
C PHE A 57 -4.85 -8.77 -13.41
N PRO A 58 -5.17 -9.46 -12.30
CA PRO A 58 -5.56 -10.86 -12.39
C PRO A 58 -6.89 -10.98 -13.14
N VAL A 59 -6.91 -11.86 -14.14
CA VAL A 59 -8.11 -12.18 -14.93
C VAL A 59 -8.64 -13.57 -14.63
N SER A 60 -7.84 -14.42 -14.00
CA SER A 60 -8.22 -15.74 -13.51
C SER A 60 -7.33 -16.17 -12.36
N GLY A 61 -7.81 -17.04 -11.49
CA GLY A 61 -7.09 -17.50 -10.31
C GLY A 61 -8.00 -17.61 -9.10
N ILE A 62 -7.44 -17.35 -7.93
CA ILE A 62 -8.13 -17.51 -6.64
C ILE A 62 -7.85 -16.29 -5.75
N PHE A 63 -8.89 -15.78 -5.09
CA PHE A 63 -8.83 -14.97 -3.90
C PHE A 63 -9.02 -15.89 -2.69
N ALA A 64 -8.06 -15.93 -1.78
CA ALA A 64 -8.12 -16.72 -0.55
C ALA A 64 -7.88 -15.83 0.66
N ARG A 65 -8.84 -15.76 1.57
CA ARG A 65 -8.70 -15.02 2.83
C ARG A 65 -7.66 -15.70 3.70
N GLN A 66 -6.83 -14.89 4.31
CA GLN A 66 -5.87 -15.28 5.34
C GLN A 66 -6.33 -14.63 6.65
N ASN A 67 -6.54 -15.44 7.67
CA ASN A 67 -7.09 -15.00 8.95
C ASN A 67 -6.01 -14.98 10.02
N ASP A 68 -6.05 -13.96 10.88
CA ASP A 68 -5.23 -13.85 12.09
C ASP A 68 -3.73 -14.01 11.84
N ILE A 69 -3.25 -13.39 10.77
CA ILE A 69 -1.84 -13.46 10.40
C ILE A 69 -1.04 -12.47 11.27
N PRO A 70 -0.06 -12.95 12.04
CA PRO A 70 0.75 -12.06 12.86
C PRO A 70 1.63 -11.15 12.00
N LEU A 71 1.84 -9.92 12.47
CA LEU A 71 2.65 -8.92 11.76
C LEU A 71 4.06 -9.42 11.43
N ASP A 72 4.71 -10.11 12.37
CA ASP A 72 6.03 -10.69 12.17
C ASP A 72 6.03 -11.90 11.23
N GLY A 73 4.86 -12.51 11.00
CA GLY A 73 4.62 -13.61 10.07
C GLY A 73 4.18 -13.20 8.68
N LEU A 74 3.74 -11.93 8.50
CA LEU A 74 3.12 -11.47 7.24
C LEU A 74 3.98 -11.76 5.99
N PHE A 75 5.29 -11.72 6.12
CA PHE A 75 6.24 -11.99 5.04
C PHE A 75 7.21 -13.13 5.35
N ARG A 76 6.93 -13.95 6.38
CA ARG A 76 7.84 -15.03 6.80
C ARG A 76 8.10 -16.04 5.69
N ASP A 77 7.07 -16.38 4.93
CA ASP A 77 7.15 -17.36 3.85
C ASP A 77 7.34 -16.72 2.47
N MET A 78 8.13 -15.64 2.42
CA MET A 78 8.44 -14.92 1.16
C MET A 78 9.03 -15.85 0.08
N SER A 79 9.64 -16.97 0.45
CA SER A 79 10.10 -17.99 -0.47
C SER A 79 8.97 -18.68 -1.25
N LEU A 80 7.75 -18.64 -0.73
CA LEU A 80 6.55 -19.18 -1.40
C LEU A 80 5.88 -18.15 -2.32
N ILE A 81 6.28 -16.87 -2.24
CA ILE A 81 5.72 -15.80 -3.04
C ILE A 81 6.35 -15.83 -4.44
N THR A 82 5.51 -16.11 -5.41
CA THR A 82 5.89 -16.05 -6.82
C THR A 82 5.39 -14.77 -7.47
N GLN A 83 5.80 -14.54 -8.70
CA GLN A 83 5.30 -13.41 -9.50
C GLN A 83 3.81 -13.53 -9.87
N HIS A 84 3.17 -14.66 -9.55
CA HIS A 84 1.73 -14.86 -9.71
C HIS A 84 0.93 -14.50 -8.45
N ASN A 85 1.59 -13.99 -7.40
CA ASN A 85 0.96 -13.69 -6.13
C ASN A 85 0.93 -12.19 -5.84
N ALA A 86 -0.13 -11.76 -5.18
CA ALA A 86 -0.29 -10.41 -4.67
C ALA A 86 -1.13 -10.41 -3.38
N PHE A 87 -1.16 -9.30 -2.66
CA PHE A 87 -2.04 -9.09 -1.52
C PHE A 87 -3.18 -8.12 -1.86
N ILE A 88 -4.28 -8.25 -1.14
CA ILE A 88 -5.36 -7.27 -1.07
C ILE A 88 -5.63 -7.02 0.41
N GLN A 89 -5.66 -5.75 0.85
CA GLN A 89 -5.88 -5.38 2.25
C GLN A 89 -7.27 -5.78 2.76
N GLY A 90 -8.26 -5.83 1.88
CA GLY A 90 -9.60 -6.29 2.20
C GLY A 90 -9.78 -7.78 2.00
N VAL A 91 -10.96 -8.25 2.38
CA VAL A 91 -11.41 -9.63 2.20
C VAL A 91 -12.68 -9.67 1.36
N ALA A 92 -12.89 -10.76 0.62
CA ALA A 92 -14.14 -10.96 -0.11
C ALA A 92 -15.32 -11.03 0.87
N LYS A 93 -16.44 -10.33 0.57
CA LYS A 93 -17.53 -10.12 1.53
C LYS A 93 -18.21 -11.40 1.98
N GLU A 94 -18.34 -12.37 1.10
CA GLU A 94 -19.17 -13.57 1.31
C GLU A 94 -18.38 -14.88 1.16
N HIS A 95 -17.06 -14.78 0.97
CA HIS A 95 -16.24 -15.96 0.62
C HIS A 95 -14.92 -15.96 1.36
N GLU A 96 -14.57 -17.09 1.95
CA GLU A 96 -13.21 -17.36 2.43
C GLU A 96 -12.26 -17.65 1.26
N GLN A 97 -12.77 -18.32 0.22
CA GLN A 97 -12.07 -18.58 -1.02
C GLN A 97 -13.02 -18.52 -2.20
N VAL A 98 -12.61 -17.83 -3.27
CA VAL A 98 -13.45 -17.65 -4.47
C VAL A 98 -12.59 -17.44 -5.71
N GLY A 99 -13.08 -17.89 -6.87
CA GLY A 99 -12.44 -17.67 -8.17
C GLY A 99 -12.35 -16.20 -8.56
N ILE A 100 -11.37 -15.87 -9.41
CA ILE A 100 -11.19 -14.54 -9.99
C ILE A 100 -11.86 -14.49 -11.36
N CYS A 101 -12.62 -13.43 -11.63
CA CYS A 101 -13.10 -13.11 -12.96
C CYS A 101 -12.93 -11.63 -13.29
N VAL A 102 -13.09 -11.28 -14.56
CA VAL A 102 -13.05 -9.88 -15.01
C VAL A 102 -14.36 -9.17 -14.65
N LYS A 103 -14.29 -7.87 -14.46
CA LYS A 103 -15.49 -7.06 -14.24
C LYS A 103 -16.48 -7.21 -15.40
N GLY A 104 -17.70 -7.60 -15.08
CA GLY A 104 -18.78 -7.87 -16.04
C GLY A 104 -18.94 -9.36 -16.39
N ASP A 105 -18.05 -10.22 -15.97
CA ASP A 105 -18.24 -11.67 -16.05
C ASP A 105 -19.27 -12.12 -15.00
N THR A 106 -20.16 -13.04 -15.41
CA THR A 106 -21.24 -13.57 -14.55
C THR A 106 -21.06 -15.06 -14.27
N LYS A 107 -19.82 -15.55 -14.30
CA LYS A 107 -19.53 -16.96 -14.02
C LYS A 107 -19.78 -17.29 -12.55
N ASP A 108 -20.47 -18.39 -12.31
CA ASP A 108 -20.66 -18.91 -10.97
C ASP A 108 -19.31 -19.27 -10.31
N GLY A 109 -19.20 -19.02 -9.00
CA GLY A 109 -18.01 -19.36 -8.22
C GLY A 109 -16.81 -18.43 -8.44
N CYS A 110 -16.99 -17.27 -9.09
CA CYS A 110 -15.95 -16.25 -9.19
C CYS A 110 -16.50 -14.83 -8.96
N ILE A 111 -15.62 -13.94 -8.51
CA ILE A 111 -15.92 -12.51 -8.33
C ILE A 111 -14.87 -11.64 -9.01
N ALA A 112 -15.28 -10.47 -9.44
CA ALA A 112 -14.37 -9.44 -9.93
C ALA A 112 -13.76 -8.63 -8.77
N ARG A 113 -12.55 -8.15 -8.93
CA ARG A 113 -11.88 -7.28 -7.96
C ARG A 113 -12.45 -5.86 -8.00
N THR A 114 -13.54 -5.65 -7.28
CA THR A 114 -14.25 -4.36 -7.18
C THR A 114 -14.58 -4.04 -5.73
N LYS A 115 -14.82 -2.77 -5.41
CA LYS A 115 -15.28 -2.32 -4.08
C LYS A 115 -16.57 -2.98 -3.62
N ASP A 116 -17.42 -3.40 -4.55
CA ASP A 116 -18.68 -4.04 -4.24
C ASP A 116 -18.47 -5.45 -3.67
N ASN A 117 -17.37 -6.11 -4.05
CA ASN A 117 -17.07 -7.49 -3.66
C ASN A 117 -16.09 -7.59 -2.47
N PHE A 118 -15.43 -6.49 -2.10
CA PHE A 118 -14.45 -6.48 -1.01
C PHE A 118 -14.86 -5.51 0.10
N LYS A 119 -14.47 -5.85 1.34
CA LYS A 119 -14.57 -4.99 2.53
C LYS A 119 -13.28 -5.10 3.34
N TYR A 120 -13.03 -4.15 4.22
CA TYR A 120 -12.02 -4.34 5.25
C TYR A 120 -12.49 -5.40 6.25
N PRO A 121 -11.62 -6.32 6.70
CA PRO A 121 -11.92 -7.25 7.79
C PRO A 121 -11.94 -6.50 9.13
N ASP A 122 -12.39 -7.16 10.19
CA ASP A 122 -12.46 -6.55 11.53
C ASP A 122 -11.06 -6.10 12.01
N ASN A 123 -10.05 -6.95 11.79
CA ASN A 123 -8.64 -6.63 12.00
C ASN A 123 -7.97 -6.49 10.62
N ALA A 124 -7.79 -5.28 10.15
CA ALA A 124 -7.23 -5.02 8.83
C ALA A 124 -5.77 -4.58 8.91
N PHE A 125 -4.98 -4.92 7.91
CA PHE A 125 -3.68 -4.29 7.71
C PHE A 125 -3.84 -2.96 6.97
N ILE A 126 -3.46 -1.85 7.62
CA ILE A 126 -3.26 -0.59 6.92
C ILE A 126 -1.89 -0.61 6.23
N LEU A 127 -1.86 -0.23 4.97
CA LEU A 127 -0.63 -0.12 4.17
C LEU A 127 -0.22 1.35 4.03
N PHE A 128 1.02 1.66 4.37
CA PHE A 128 1.68 2.91 3.99
C PHE A 128 2.66 2.62 2.85
N ASP A 129 2.30 3.03 1.64
CA ASP A 129 3.16 2.92 0.44
C ASP A 129 3.99 4.19 0.31
N HIS A 130 5.29 4.09 0.62
CA HIS A 130 6.26 5.16 0.43
C HIS A 130 6.98 4.99 -0.90
N ASP A 131 6.83 5.97 -1.80
CA ASP A 131 7.56 6.07 -3.07
C ASP A 131 8.35 7.38 -3.10
N SER A 132 9.67 7.28 -3.05
CA SER A 132 10.58 8.42 -2.96
C SER A 132 10.72 9.23 -4.25
N SER A 133 10.35 8.66 -5.40
CA SER A 133 10.65 9.24 -6.72
C SER A 133 9.74 10.41 -7.11
N ASP A 134 8.51 10.44 -6.61
CA ASP A 134 7.48 11.38 -7.06
C ASP A 134 7.09 12.42 -6.00
N ARG A 135 7.79 12.43 -4.87
CA ARG A 135 7.38 13.19 -3.70
C ARG A 135 8.45 14.20 -3.35
N GLY A 136 8.06 15.46 -3.20
CA GLY A 136 8.94 16.54 -2.79
C GLY A 136 9.60 16.32 -1.42
N TYR A 137 9.26 15.21 -0.74
CA TYR A 137 9.81 14.79 0.54
C TYR A 137 10.47 13.43 0.38
N THR A 138 11.76 13.36 0.67
CA THR A 138 12.51 12.09 0.60
C THR A 138 12.76 11.59 2.02
N VAL A 139 12.19 10.44 2.33
CA VAL A 139 12.50 9.66 3.53
C VAL A 139 13.58 8.65 3.16
N SER A 140 14.60 8.54 3.99
CA SER A 140 15.79 7.73 3.66
C SER A 140 15.58 6.24 3.96
N ASN A 141 14.78 5.92 4.96
CA ASN A 141 14.51 4.57 5.43
C ASN A 141 13.21 4.48 6.24
N VAL A 142 12.85 3.27 6.66
CA VAL A 142 11.64 2.99 7.44
C VAL A 142 11.65 3.67 8.80
N ASP A 143 12.79 3.71 9.49
CA ASP A 143 12.87 4.27 10.84
C ASP A 143 12.62 5.79 10.82
N GLU A 144 13.16 6.50 9.83
CA GLU A 144 12.87 7.93 9.62
C GLU A 144 11.38 8.14 9.29
N PHE A 145 10.79 7.28 8.47
CA PHE A 145 9.38 7.36 8.14
C PHE A 145 8.48 7.19 9.37
N ILE A 146 8.77 6.18 10.20
CA ILE A 146 8.05 5.95 11.46
C ILE A 146 8.22 7.14 12.40
N SER A 147 9.44 7.65 12.58
CA SER A 147 9.70 8.82 13.44
C SER A 147 8.89 10.05 12.99
N ILE A 148 8.72 10.26 11.69
CA ILE A 148 7.85 11.32 11.16
C ILE A 148 6.38 11.05 11.48
N LEU A 149 5.90 9.82 11.29
CA LEU A 149 4.53 9.47 11.62
C LEU A 149 4.24 9.61 13.11
N GLU A 150 5.17 9.24 13.98
CA GLU A 150 5.08 9.39 15.44
C GLU A 150 5.02 10.85 15.88
N LEU A 151 5.68 11.76 15.17
CA LEU A 151 5.56 13.21 15.41
C LEU A 151 4.16 13.72 15.07
N ILE A 152 3.51 13.12 14.05
CA ILE A 152 2.17 13.49 13.63
C ILE A 152 1.12 12.86 14.55
N ASP A 153 1.30 11.59 14.89
CA ASP A 153 0.44 10.81 15.77
C ASP A 153 1.29 10.07 16.80
N PRO A 154 1.49 10.63 18.01
CA PRO A 154 2.32 10.03 19.04
C PRO A 154 1.86 8.64 19.51
N GLN A 155 0.61 8.25 19.23
CA GLN A 155 0.10 6.91 19.59
C GLN A 155 0.82 5.80 18.80
N LEU A 156 1.39 6.13 17.64
CA LEU A 156 2.15 5.19 16.83
C LEU A 156 3.43 4.69 17.50
N GLN A 157 3.96 5.39 18.52
CA GLN A 157 5.15 4.96 19.30
C GLN A 157 4.97 3.59 19.97
N THR A 158 3.74 3.18 20.23
CA THR A 158 3.43 1.89 20.84
C THR A 158 2.92 0.85 19.86
N CYS A 159 2.83 1.21 18.57
CA CYS A 159 2.27 0.35 17.55
C CYS A 159 3.31 -0.61 16.98
N ALA A 160 2.96 -1.88 16.90
CA ALA A 160 3.75 -2.84 16.14
C ALA A 160 3.58 -2.60 14.63
N TYR A 161 4.67 -2.76 13.89
CA TYR A 161 4.65 -2.67 12.43
C TYR A 161 5.58 -3.70 11.80
N THR A 162 5.35 -3.98 10.53
CA THR A 162 6.29 -4.72 9.68
C THR A 162 6.48 -3.98 8.36
N SER A 163 7.61 -4.16 7.72
CA SER A 163 7.91 -3.47 6.47
C SER A 163 8.60 -4.38 5.46
N LYS A 164 8.44 -4.03 4.19
CA LYS A 164 9.20 -4.66 3.10
C LYS A 164 9.56 -3.62 2.04
N SER A 165 10.60 -3.90 1.25
CA SER A 165 10.87 -3.12 0.05
C SER A 165 9.71 -3.20 -0.94
N SER A 166 9.34 -2.08 -1.58
CA SER A 166 8.35 -2.07 -2.66
C SER A 166 8.81 -2.98 -3.82
N ALA A 167 7.88 -3.57 -4.53
CA ALA A 167 8.17 -4.43 -5.70
C ALA A 167 9.09 -3.78 -6.74
N SER A 168 9.12 -2.46 -6.83
CA SER A 168 9.97 -1.70 -7.74
C SER A 168 11.20 -1.07 -7.07
N SER A 169 11.50 -1.44 -5.83
CA SER A 169 12.65 -0.91 -5.10
C SER A 169 13.93 -1.63 -5.50
N GLY A 170 15.03 -0.88 -5.63
CA GLY A 170 16.36 -1.45 -5.83
C GLY A 170 16.57 -2.15 -7.18
N ILE A 171 15.85 -1.76 -8.24
CA ILE A 171 16.09 -2.31 -9.58
C ILE A 171 17.51 -1.94 -10.02
N ARG A 172 18.26 -2.95 -10.46
CA ARG A 172 19.65 -2.82 -10.89
C ARG A 172 19.85 -3.45 -12.27
N LEU A 173 20.81 -2.91 -13.00
CA LEU A 173 21.43 -3.54 -14.14
C LEU A 173 22.91 -3.70 -13.78
N ASP A 174 23.35 -4.93 -13.60
CA ASP A 174 24.68 -5.26 -13.08
C ASP A 174 24.96 -4.50 -11.76
N SER A 175 25.92 -3.57 -11.76
CA SER A 175 26.26 -2.72 -10.62
C SER A 175 25.52 -1.37 -10.60
N GLU A 176 24.84 -0.99 -11.68
CA GLU A 176 24.14 0.28 -11.80
C GLU A 176 22.76 0.20 -11.13
N ILE A 177 22.45 1.19 -10.29
CA ILE A 177 21.13 1.32 -9.66
C ILE A 177 20.22 2.10 -10.60
N LEU A 178 19.28 1.42 -11.26
CA LEU A 178 18.30 2.03 -12.16
C LEU A 178 17.12 2.65 -11.39
N LYS A 179 16.79 2.10 -10.22
CA LYS A 179 15.77 2.65 -9.34
C LYS A 179 16.18 2.53 -7.88
N SER A 180 15.97 3.61 -7.13
CA SER A 180 16.34 3.71 -5.72
C SER A 180 15.75 2.56 -4.88
N ASN A 181 16.46 2.15 -3.84
CA ASN A 181 16.03 1.17 -2.84
C ASN A 181 15.27 1.80 -1.65
N LYS A 182 14.90 3.09 -1.76
CA LYS A 182 14.21 3.83 -0.70
C LYS A 182 12.69 3.64 -0.68
N ASN A 183 12.13 2.94 -1.66
CA ASN A 183 10.70 2.68 -1.71
C ASN A 183 10.35 1.46 -0.88
N PHE A 184 9.37 1.59 -0.02
CA PHE A 184 8.94 0.52 0.86
C PHE A 184 7.44 0.57 1.15
N HIS A 185 6.93 -0.55 1.61
CA HIS A 185 5.61 -0.71 2.18
C HIS A 185 5.75 -0.98 3.67
N LEU A 186 4.95 -0.31 4.48
CA LEU A 186 4.86 -0.52 5.92
C LEU A 186 3.42 -0.90 6.26
N TYR A 187 3.27 -1.87 7.16
CA TYR A 187 1.98 -2.41 7.56
C TYR A 187 1.82 -2.36 9.08
N MET A 188 0.64 -1.97 9.52
CA MET A 188 0.17 -2.06 10.89
C MET A 188 -1.20 -2.73 10.88
N ALA A 189 -1.55 -3.47 11.93
CA ALA A 189 -2.88 -4.04 12.07
C ALA A 189 -3.75 -3.12 12.92
N ILE A 190 -4.90 -2.71 12.40
CA ILE A 190 -5.84 -1.79 13.04
C ILE A 190 -7.28 -2.26 12.84
N PRO A 191 -8.27 -1.73 13.61
CA PRO A 191 -9.68 -2.00 13.34
C PRO A 191 -10.04 -1.59 11.91
N GLY A 192 -10.62 -2.53 11.14
CA GLY A 192 -10.93 -2.28 9.73
C GLY A 192 -11.96 -1.17 9.52
N GLU A 193 -12.90 -1.00 10.45
CA GLU A 193 -13.87 0.11 10.44
C GLU A 193 -13.21 1.49 10.54
N GLN A 194 -12.05 1.58 11.19
CA GLN A 194 -11.29 2.82 11.39
C GLN A 194 -10.29 3.10 10.26
N LEU A 195 -9.91 2.09 9.47
CA LEU A 195 -8.80 2.18 8.53
C LEU A 195 -8.92 3.39 7.59
N LYS A 196 -10.07 3.55 6.96
CA LYS A 196 -10.27 4.63 5.99
C LYS A 196 -10.22 6.01 6.64
N SER A 197 -10.95 6.20 7.75
CA SER A 197 -11.00 7.47 8.47
C SER A 197 -9.63 7.84 9.04
N TYR A 198 -8.93 6.87 9.61
CA TYR A 198 -7.59 7.07 10.12
C TYR A 198 -6.58 7.47 9.04
N ALA A 199 -6.56 6.76 7.91
CA ALA A 199 -5.71 7.10 6.78
C ALA A 199 -5.98 8.52 6.25
N GLU A 200 -7.26 8.93 6.19
CA GLU A 200 -7.65 10.28 5.78
C GLU A 200 -7.20 11.35 6.80
N ILE A 201 -7.27 11.05 8.10
CA ILE A 201 -6.80 11.95 9.16
C ILE A 201 -5.29 12.12 9.06
N LEU A 202 -4.53 11.02 9.02
CA LEU A 202 -3.08 11.08 8.87
C LEU A 202 -2.65 11.83 7.62
N PHE A 203 -3.33 11.60 6.49
CA PHE A 203 -3.04 12.30 5.25
C PHE A 203 -3.23 13.83 5.40
N LYS A 204 -4.31 14.26 6.05
CA LYS A 204 -4.55 15.68 6.34
C LYS A 204 -3.50 16.25 7.29
N GLN A 205 -3.14 15.50 8.32
CA GLN A 205 -2.10 15.89 9.28
C GLN A 205 -0.73 16.02 8.62
N CYS A 206 -0.38 15.14 7.69
CA CYS A 206 0.83 15.32 6.88
C CYS A 206 0.84 16.67 6.16
N ILE A 207 -0.29 17.07 5.55
CA ILE A 207 -0.38 18.37 4.85
C ILE A 207 -0.22 19.54 5.82
N LEU A 208 -0.86 19.47 6.99
CA LEU A 208 -0.80 20.51 8.02
C LEU A 208 0.59 20.66 8.65
N ASN A 209 1.42 19.62 8.59
CA ASN A 209 2.80 19.61 9.08
C ASN A 209 3.82 19.78 7.94
N ASP A 210 3.45 20.41 6.84
CA ASP A 210 4.31 20.71 5.69
C ASP A 210 4.93 19.48 4.99
N LEU A 211 4.34 18.30 5.20
CA LEU A 211 4.75 17.04 4.56
C LEU A 211 3.94 16.73 3.29
N GLY A 212 3.22 17.73 2.81
CA GLY A 212 2.41 17.66 1.59
C GLY A 212 2.93 18.57 0.49
N HIS A 213 2.75 18.17 -0.76
CA HIS A 213 3.03 19.01 -1.92
C HIS A 213 2.04 18.76 -3.06
N VAL A 214 1.97 19.71 -3.99
CA VAL A 214 1.16 19.57 -5.19
C VAL A 214 2.00 18.95 -6.31
N PHE A 215 1.60 17.76 -6.74
CA PHE A 215 2.15 17.09 -7.91
C PHE A 215 1.29 17.39 -9.14
N ILE A 216 1.91 17.79 -10.24
CA ILE A 216 1.23 18.01 -11.52
C ILE A 216 1.61 16.89 -12.46
N SER A 217 0.63 16.08 -12.87
CA SER A 217 0.84 14.98 -13.79
C SER A 217 1.09 15.46 -15.23
N LYS A 218 1.59 14.58 -16.10
CA LYS A 218 1.88 14.90 -17.53
C LYS A 218 0.67 15.46 -18.30
N ASN A 219 -0.55 15.10 -17.87
CA ASN A 219 -1.81 15.61 -18.46
C ASN A 219 -2.35 16.86 -17.75
N GLY A 220 -1.55 17.53 -16.91
CA GLY A 220 -1.90 18.77 -16.21
C GLY A 220 -2.80 18.60 -14.97
N ARG A 221 -3.16 17.38 -14.58
CA ARG A 221 -3.96 17.16 -13.37
C ARG A 221 -3.12 17.38 -12.12
N LYS A 222 -3.69 18.09 -11.15
CA LYS A 222 -3.09 18.36 -9.86
C LYS A 222 -3.50 17.29 -8.85
N TYR A 223 -2.53 16.77 -8.10
CA TYR A 223 -2.74 15.83 -7.01
C TYR A 223 -1.99 16.35 -5.78
N ILE A 224 -2.59 16.19 -4.62
CA ILE A 224 -1.87 16.40 -3.37
C ILE A 224 -1.17 15.07 -3.03
N ARG A 225 0.11 15.16 -2.73
CA ARG A 225 0.97 14.04 -2.31
C ARG A 225 1.52 14.32 -0.93
N THR A 226 1.74 13.25 -0.16
CA THR A 226 2.37 13.28 1.15
C THR A 226 3.50 12.24 1.22
N ILE A 227 4.04 11.96 2.39
CA ILE A 227 5.06 10.93 2.58
C ILE A 227 4.57 9.51 2.24
N PHE A 228 3.25 9.28 2.16
CA PHE A 228 2.65 8.01 1.72
C PHE A 228 1.54 8.23 0.68
N ASP A 229 1.19 7.18 -0.06
CA ASP A 229 0.13 7.23 -1.07
C ASP A 229 -1.25 6.91 -0.47
N ALA A 230 -2.11 7.92 -0.37
CA ALA A 230 -3.49 7.72 0.09
C ALA A 230 -4.35 6.88 -0.89
N ALA A 231 -3.93 6.72 -2.15
CA ALA A 231 -4.69 5.94 -3.13
C ALA A 231 -4.65 4.43 -2.87
N VAL A 232 -3.80 3.96 -1.96
CA VAL A 232 -3.74 2.53 -1.59
C VAL A 232 -4.83 2.11 -0.62
N HIS A 233 -5.50 3.06 0.05
CA HIS A 233 -6.53 2.78 1.05
C HIS A 233 -7.89 2.50 0.40
N SER A 234 -7.99 1.32 -0.21
CA SER A 234 -9.21 0.79 -0.81
C SER A 234 -9.23 -0.73 -0.65
N PRO A 235 -10.32 -1.34 -0.14
CA PRO A 235 -10.31 -2.74 0.27
C PRO A 235 -9.97 -3.71 -0.86
N GLU A 236 -10.23 -3.36 -2.12
CA GLU A 236 -9.91 -4.18 -3.29
C GLU A 236 -8.51 -3.91 -3.89
N ARG A 237 -7.72 -3.02 -3.26
CA ARG A 237 -6.44 -2.62 -3.84
C ARG A 237 -5.41 -3.74 -3.80
N LEU A 238 -4.81 -4.04 -4.98
CA LEU A 238 -3.69 -4.96 -5.08
C LEU A 238 -2.40 -4.30 -4.55
N ASP A 239 -1.70 -5.04 -3.72
CA ASP A 239 -0.33 -4.79 -3.35
C ASP A 239 0.57 -5.87 -3.99
N PHE A 240 1.48 -5.43 -4.85
CA PHE A 240 2.45 -6.30 -5.51
C PHE A 240 3.62 -6.60 -4.56
N ILE A 241 3.75 -7.87 -4.18
CA ILE A 241 4.73 -8.33 -3.19
C ILE A 241 5.97 -8.95 -3.82
N ALA A 242 5.86 -9.49 -5.03
CA ALA A 242 6.99 -10.07 -5.74
C ALA A 242 7.87 -8.97 -6.39
N PRO A 243 9.18 -9.20 -6.51
CA PRO A 243 10.07 -8.28 -7.21
C PRO A 243 9.62 -7.97 -8.64
N ALA A 244 9.92 -6.76 -9.12
CA ALA A 244 9.61 -6.36 -10.48
C ALA A 244 10.39 -7.20 -11.51
N ILE A 245 9.82 -7.32 -12.70
CA ILE A 245 10.50 -7.88 -13.88
C ILE A 245 11.03 -6.72 -14.71
N VAL A 246 12.27 -6.86 -15.17
CA VAL A 246 12.88 -5.93 -16.12
C VAL A 246 13.12 -6.69 -17.43
N GLU A 247 12.59 -6.16 -18.53
CA GLU A 247 12.77 -6.66 -19.89
C GLU A 247 13.77 -5.74 -20.61
N TYR A 248 14.71 -6.33 -21.35
CA TYR A 248 15.79 -5.63 -22.07
C TYR A 248 15.53 -5.67 -23.57
#